data_c579aa5865bb7adae16b631f212df8e6
#
_entry.id   c579aa5865bb7adae16b631f212df8e6
#
_cell.length_a   1.000
_cell.length_b   1.000
_cell.length_c   1.000
_cell.angle_alpha   90.00
_cell.angle_beta   90.00
_cell.angle_gamma   90.00
#
_symmetry.space_group_name_H-M   'P 1'
#
loop_
_entity.id
_entity.type
_entity.pdbx_description
1 polymer ?
#
loop_
_entity_poly.entity_id
_entity_poly.type
_entity_poly.pdbx_seq_one_letter_code
_entity_poly.pdbx_strand_id
1 'polypeptide(L)'
;MLEHILRRMGFAASPAELAAWSALPIETVIDRLLNYETQSTDHDVKIGDPNYLGITTQTGQPFSPNTLINDARQRWLFRMTHSQRPLEEKMALFWHNHFATGYTKIAGAVGQERATRMMDNDPNSLAGSEPGQIQKLRMYGTGSFATLLMEMAKDPAMIYWLDSQLNTRTRPQENFGREIMELFSLGIGNYTEQDVYAAARVFTGFNWQIRGEAANVNGSWYTYRYVANDHDPTAKTFTFAIYPDGGKTIPARPAAQGEQDALDFILALVRNPATARRIATRLYKFFVNEIAEPDPALITSLANAYLGNNYNIKSMLRVLFASPQFRDQANYFQRYSWPAEYVVKAIKEVGYVGFSANNAMTPMSNMGQQLYEPPDVNGWELGPGWVSTSGMLARMNFAATLAGNQRFNLARDAAAYRQSPERLVEYAQSRFRTMGFSATQTTAMTDYLRSTAWTGADAQLQTRMAGLTRLIVGAGEYVFN
;
A
#
# COMPACT_ATOMS: atom_id res chain seq x y z
N MET A 1 19.32 11.31 -5.91
CA MET A 1 18.37 10.72 -6.89
C MET A 1 18.07 9.26 -6.61
N LEU A 2 19.03 8.34 -6.65
CA LEU A 2 18.78 6.90 -6.46
C LEU A 2 17.98 6.60 -5.18
N GLU A 3 18.39 7.10 -4.05
CA GLU A 3 17.70 6.86 -2.76
C GLU A 3 16.29 7.44 -2.73
N HIS A 4 16.06 8.58 -3.40
CA HIS A 4 14.72 9.12 -3.58
C HIS A 4 13.83 8.14 -4.36
N ILE A 5 14.32 7.62 -5.50
CA ILE A 5 13.63 6.61 -6.31
C ILE A 5 13.28 5.38 -5.47
N LEU A 6 14.27 4.82 -4.73
CA LEU A 6 14.06 3.61 -3.93
C LEU A 6 13.08 3.83 -2.76
N ARG A 7 13.00 5.05 -2.19
CA ARG A 7 11.98 5.38 -1.19
C ARG A 7 10.60 5.54 -1.82
N ARG A 8 10.51 6.24 -2.95
CA ARG A 8 9.23 6.59 -3.57
C ARG A 8 8.60 5.41 -4.30
N MET A 9 9.38 4.68 -5.10
CA MET A 9 8.91 3.52 -5.85
C MET A 9 8.97 2.21 -5.05
N GLY A 10 9.51 2.25 -3.83
CA GLY A 10 9.62 1.13 -2.90
C GLY A 10 9.54 1.59 -1.44
N PHE A 11 10.30 0.93 -0.58
CA PHE A 11 10.31 1.15 0.88
C PHE A 11 11.73 1.45 1.39
N ALA A 12 12.47 2.34 0.71
CA ALA A 12 13.90 2.57 0.89
C ALA A 12 14.77 1.35 0.53
N ALA A 13 16.03 1.36 0.93
CA ALA A 13 16.97 0.29 0.65
C ALA A 13 17.89 0.03 1.85
N SER A 14 18.23 -1.23 2.09
CA SER A 14 19.33 -1.59 2.97
C SER A 14 20.67 -1.16 2.35
N PRO A 15 21.77 -1.04 3.12
CA PRO A 15 23.09 -0.72 2.57
C PRO A 15 23.52 -1.65 1.43
N ALA A 16 23.23 -2.94 1.52
CA ALA A 16 23.54 -3.91 0.48
C ALA A 16 22.73 -3.70 -0.80
N GLU A 17 21.41 -3.46 -0.65
CA GLU A 17 20.54 -3.12 -1.79
C GLU A 17 20.96 -1.80 -2.46
N LEU A 18 21.27 -0.77 -1.67
CA LEU A 18 21.73 0.51 -2.19
C LEU A 18 23.02 0.35 -2.99
N ALA A 19 23.99 -0.44 -2.49
CA ALA A 19 25.23 -0.73 -3.21
C ALA A 19 24.95 -1.45 -4.54
N ALA A 20 24.05 -2.43 -4.56
CA ALA A 20 23.67 -3.15 -5.76
C ALA A 20 22.97 -2.25 -6.80
N TRP A 21 22.05 -1.40 -6.37
CA TRP A 21 21.34 -0.47 -7.24
C TRP A 21 22.24 0.68 -7.75
N SER A 22 23.24 1.11 -6.96
CA SER A 22 24.16 2.20 -7.35
C SER A 22 25.07 1.86 -8.54
N ALA A 23 25.21 0.58 -8.85
CA ALA A 23 25.94 0.13 -10.03
C ALA A 23 25.16 0.31 -11.35
N LEU A 24 23.88 0.71 -11.29
CA LEU A 24 23.01 0.84 -12.47
C LEU A 24 22.73 2.30 -12.81
N PRO A 25 22.59 2.64 -14.11
CA PRO A 25 22.06 3.94 -14.53
C PRO A 25 20.65 4.17 -13.96
N ILE A 26 20.32 5.40 -13.61
CA ILE A 26 19.03 5.78 -13.01
C ILE A 26 17.83 5.34 -13.86
N GLU A 27 17.90 5.48 -15.19
CA GLU A 27 16.82 5.05 -16.08
C GLU A 27 16.60 3.53 -16.03
N THR A 28 17.69 2.76 -15.92
CA THR A 28 17.62 1.30 -15.75
C THR A 28 16.96 0.93 -14.42
N VAL A 29 17.25 1.67 -13.34
CA VAL A 29 16.62 1.49 -12.03
C VAL A 29 15.11 1.72 -12.14
N ILE A 30 14.69 2.85 -12.70
CA ILE A 30 13.27 3.18 -12.88
C ILE A 30 12.58 2.13 -13.76
N ASP A 31 13.18 1.76 -14.89
CA ASP A 31 12.59 0.78 -15.80
C ASP A 31 12.45 -0.61 -15.14
N ARG A 32 13.46 -1.06 -14.40
CA ARG A 32 13.42 -2.33 -13.67
C ARG A 32 12.35 -2.34 -12.58
N LEU A 33 12.18 -1.22 -11.88
CA LEU A 33 11.11 -1.08 -10.88
C LEU A 33 9.72 -1.05 -11.52
N LEU A 34 9.55 -0.38 -12.65
CA LEU A 34 8.29 -0.32 -13.40
C LEU A 34 7.89 -1.66 -14.02
N ASN A 35 8.87 -2.42 -14.51
CA ASN A 35 8.66 -3.73 -15.15
C ASN A 35 8.96 -4.86 -14.16
N TYR A 36 8.49 -4.72 -12.92
CA TYR A 36 8.74 -5.64 -11.82
C TYR A 36 8.26 -7.08 -12.11
N GLU A 37 7.34 -7.28 -13.04
CA GLU A 37 6.84 -8.61 -13.42
C GLU A 37 7.95 -9.53 -13.96
N THR A 38 9.05 -8.95 -14.43
CA THR A 38 10.25 -9.69 -14.87
C THR A 38 11.12 -10.18 -13.70
N GLN A 39 10.84 -9.72 -12.48
CA GLN A 39 11.59 -10.10 -11.28
C GLN A 39 10.96 -11.31 -10.57
N SER A 40 11.76 -12.04 -9.80
CA SER A 40 11.30 -13.19 -9.02
C SER A 40 10.23 -12.82 -7.98
N THR A 41 9.38 -13.80 -7.64
CA THR A 41 8.39 -13.76 -6.56
C THR A 41 8.73 -14.70 -5.41
N ASP A 42 9.96 -15.19 -5.34
CA ASP A 42 10.41 -16.21 -4.40
C ASP A 42 10.65 -15.71 -2.96
N HIS A 43 10.24 -14.48 -2.64
CA HIS A 43 10.47 -13.89 -1.32
C HIS A 43 9.76 -14.65 -0.18
N ASP A 44 8.56 -15.19 -0.41
CA ASP A 44 7.82 -15.88 0.65
C ASP A 44 8.48 -17.20 1.11
N VAL A 45 9.25 -17.88 0.24
CA VAL A 45 9.99 -19.10 0.63
C VAL A 45 11.12 -18.83 1.63
N LYS A 46 11.49 -17.56 1.81
CA LYS A 46 12.51 -17.10 2.75
C LYS A 46 11.93 -16.76 4.13
N ILE A 47 10.62 -16.86 4.30
CA ILE A 47 9.97 -16.64 5.60
C ILE A 47 10.43 -17.75 6.57
N GLY A 48 10.99 -17.31 7.70
CA GLY A 48 11.55 -18.22 8.70
C GLY A 48 13.07 -18.45 8.57
N ASP A 49 13.71 -18.02 7.48
CA ASP A 49 15.16 -18.02 7.36
C ASP A 49 15.76 -16.93 8.27
N PRO A 50 16.74 -17.26 9.16
CA PRO A 50 17.32 -16.32 10.12
C PRO A 50 18.11 -15.16 9.50
N ASN A 51 18.43 -15.22 8.21
CA ASN A 51 19.09 -14.12 7.48
C ASN A 51 18.13 -13.05 6.98
N TYR A 52 16.83 -13.23 7.19
CA TYR A 52 15.77 -12.31 6.76
C TYR A 52 15.03 -11.71 7.97
N LEU A 53 14.06 -10.83 7.70
CA LEU A 53 13.16 -10.32 8.72
C LEU A 53 12.44 -11.49 9.40
N GLY A 54 12.52 -11.57 10.71
CA GLY A 54 11.88 -12.63 11.48
C GLY A 54 10.34 -12.49 11.47
N ILE A 55 9.68 -13.60 11.74
CA ILE A 55 8.27 -13.65 12.05
C ILE A 55 8.08 -14.21 13.46
N THR A 56 6.90 -14.00 14.05
CA THR A 56 6.52 -14.57 15.33
C THR A 56 5.15 -15.26 15.18
N THR A 57 5.10 -16.55 15.44
CA THR A 57 3.88 -17.33 15.43
C THR A 57 3.27 -17.39 16.84
N GLN A 58 1.99 -17.69 16.93
CA GLN A 58 1.36 -18.03 18.20
C GLN A 58 1.94 -19.37 18.70
N THR A 59 2.11 -19.50 20.01
CA THR A 59 2.68 -20.71 20.63
C THR A 59 1.91 -21.95 20.19
N GLY A 60 2.63 -22.92 19.59
CA GLY A 60 2.07 -24.17 19.13
C GLY A 60 1.28 -24.11 17.83
N GLN A 61 1.27 -22.96 17.12
CA GLN A 61 0.63 -22.82 15.83
C GLN A 61 1.63 -22.58 14.70
N PRO A 62 1.45 -23.18 13.52
CA PRO A 62 2.28 -22.87 12.36
C PRO A 62 1.96 -21.47 11.82
N PHE A 63 2.90 -20.89 11.09
CA PHE A 63 2.65 -19.64 10.35
C PHE A 63 1.60 -19.85 9.26
N SER A 64 0.49 -19.16 9.35
CA SER A 64 -0.72 -19.40 8.54
C SER A 64 -1.33 -18.10 8.00
N PRO A 65 -0.62 -17.38 7.11
CA PRO A 65 -1.03 -16.03 6.66
C PRO A 65 -2.29 -16.02 5.79
N ASN A 66 -2.79 -17.18 5.36
CA ASN A 66 -4.05 -17.27 4.62
C ASN A 66 -5.28 -17.44 5.54
N THR A 67 -5.08 -17.68 6.84
CA THR A 67 -6.18 -17.92 7.79
C THR A 67 -6.02 -17.12 9.09
N LEU A 68 -4.84 -16.60 9.39
CA LEU A 68 -4.56 -15.77 10.56
C LEU A 68 -4.15 -14.37 10.12
N ILE A 69 -4.96 -13.38 10.43
CA ILE A 69 -4.76 -12.00 9.98
C ILE A 69 -3.43 -11.39 10.48
N ASN A 70 -2.97 -11.76 11.68
CA ASN A 70 -1.68 -11.28 12.18
C ASN A 70 -0.51 -11.86 11.39
N ASP A 71 -0.62 -13.09 10.93
CA ASP A 71 0.38 -13.71 10.06
C ASP A 71 0.33 -13.10 8.66
N ALA A 72 -0.85 -12.77 8.14
CA ALA A 72 -1.00 -12.03 6.89
C ALA A 72 -0.32 -10.63 6.98
N ARG A 73 -0.49 -9.91 8.09
CA ARG A 73 0.18 -8.63 8.36
C ARG A 73 1.70 -8.78 8.38
N GLN A 74 2.22 -9.81 9.06
CA GLN A 74 3.66 -10.10 9.09
C GLN A 74 4.20 -10.47 7.71
N ARG A 75 3.47 -11.31 6.95
CA ARG A 75 3.81 -11.64 5.56
C ARG A 75 3.91 -10.39 4.69
N TRP A 76 2.97 -9.45 4.83
CA TRP A 76 3.01 -8.23 4.03
C TRP A 76 4.18 -7.32 4.41
N LEU A 77 4.49 -7.14 5.69
CA LEU A 77 5.70 -6.42 6.13
C LEU A 77 6.99 -7.11 5.63
N PHE A 78 7.02 -8.45 5.65
CA PHE A 78 8.12 -9.22 5.09
C PHE A 78 8.30 -8.95 3.59
N ARG A 79 7.21 -8.97 2.82
CA ARG A 79 7.21 -8.64 1.38
C ARG A 79 7.66 -7.20 1.12
N MET A 80 7.15 -6.22 1.85
CA MET A 80 7.61 -4.82 1.73
C MET A 80 9.11 -4.68 1.99
N THR A 81 9.68 -5.53 2.86
CA THR A 81 11.11 -5.50 3.20
C THR A 81 11.97 -6.22 2.16
N HIS A 82 11.55 -7.35 1.63
CA HIS A 82 12.39 -8.29 0.89
C HIS A 82 11.99 -8.55 -0.56
N SER A 83 10.81 -8.08 -1.00
CA SER A 83 10.37 -8.33 -2.37
C SER A 83 11.33 -7.71 -3.39
N GLN A 84 11.66 -8.45 -4.43
CA GLN A 84 12.33 -7.93 -5.62
C GLN A 84 11.40 -7.09 -6.50
N ARG A 85 10.12 -7.00 -6.11
CA ARG A 85 9.06 -6.21 -6.75
C ARG A 85 8.54 -5.11 -5.81
N PRO A 86 9.40 -4.20 -5.32
CA PRO A 86 8.98 -3.24 -4.29
C PRO A 86 7.86 -2.30 -4.76
N LEU A 87 7.80 -1.96 -6.06
CA LEU A 87 6.71 -1.15 -6.62
C LEU A 87 5.36 -1.89 -6.62
N GLU A 88 5.34 -3.21 -6.78
CA GLU A 88 4.13 -4.03 -6.66
C GLU A 88 3.52 -3.89 -5.25
N GLU A 89 4.33 -4.04 -4.21
CA GLU A 89 3.88 -3.88 -2.82
C GLU A 89 3.49 -2.43 -2.50
N LYS A 90 4.19 -1.46 -3.10
CA LYS A 90 3.88 -0.04 -2.98
C LYS A 90 2.53 0.31 -3.61
N MET A 91 2.25 -0.24 -4.79
CA MET A 91 0.96 -0.09 -5.46
C MET A 91 -0.15 -0.83 -4.73
N ALA A 92 0.11 -2.01 -4.18
CA ALA A 92 -0.86 -2.71 -3.34
C ALA A 92 -1.25 -1.87 -2.11
N LEU A 93 -0.28 -1.20 -1.46
CA LEU A 93 -0.55 -0.30 -0.34
C LEU A 93 -1.35 0.94 -0.77
N PHE A 94 -1.04 1.52 -1.94
CA PHE A 94 -1.80 2.63 -2.53
C PHE A 94 -3.25 2.24 -2.79
N TRP A 95 -3.49 1.10 -3.44
CA TRP A 95 -4.82 0.62 -3.77
C TRP A 95 -5.59 0.15 -2.54
N HIS A 96 -4.93 -0.41 -1.54
CA HIS A 96 -5.58 -0.76 -0.27
C HIS A 96 -6.13 0.47 0.46
N ASN A 97 -5.49 1.62 0.33
CA ASN A 97 -6.04 2.89 0.81
C ASN A 97 -7.12 3.47 -0.12
N HIS A 98 -7.09 3.16 -1.40
CA HIS A 98 -8.08 3.64 -2.38
C HIS A 98 -9.38 2.83 -2.34
N PHE A 99 -9.28 1.50 -2.21
CA PHE A 99 -10.38 0.56 -2.08
C PHE A 99 -10.53 0.10 -0.62
N ALA A 100 -10.53 1.04 0.28
CA ALA A 100 -10.48 0.78 1.71
C ALA A 100 -11.54 -0.22 2.16
N THR A 101 -11.08 -1.38 2.67
CA THR A 101 -11.90 -2.49 3.09
C THR A 101 -11.42 -2.98 4.45
N GLY A 102 -12.29 -2.91 5.48
CA GLY A 102 -11.95 -3.25 6.86
C GLY A 102 -12.18 -4.74 7.17
N TYR A 103 -11.14 -5.40 7.66
CA TYR A 103 -11.17 -6.81 8.05
C TYR A 103 -12.18 -7.12 9.15
N THR A 104 -12.27 -6.27 10.18
CA THR A 104 -13.07 -6.56 11.40
C THR A 104 -14.55 -6.72 11.09
N LYS A 105 -15.14 -5.89 10.21
CA LYS A 105 -16.54 -6.03 9.77
C LYS A 105 -16.76 -7.39 9.10
N ILE A 106 -15.83 -7.79 8.22
CA ILE A 106 -15.93 -9.05 7.48
C ILE A 106 -15.78 -10.25 8.45
N ALA A 107 -14.79 -10.20 9.34
CA ALA A 107 -14.51 -11.26 10.30
C ALA A 107 -15.68 -11.48 11.27
N GLY A 108 -16.36 -10.41 11.67
CA GLY A 108 -17.58 -10.50 12.49
C GLY A 108 -18.73 -11.22 11.80
N ALA A 109 -18.76 -11.25 10.48
CA ALA A 109 -19.81 -11.87 9.69
C ALA A 109 -19.49 -13.32 9.26
N VAL A 110 -18.24 -13.59 8.83
CA VAL A 110 -17.88 -14.88 8.19
C VAL A 110 -16.88 -15.72 8.98
N GLY A 111 -16.39 -15.21 10.11
CA GLY A 111 -15.31 -15.79 10.91
C GLY A 111 -13.92 -15.34 10.46
N GLN A 112 -12.95 -15.45 11.38
CA GLN A 112 -11.60 -14.87 11.19
C GLN A 112 -10.83 -15.51 10.03
N GLU A 113 -10.85 -16.83 9.93
CA GLU A 113 -10.11 -17.59 8.93
C GLU A 113 -10.59 -17.27 7.51
N ARG A 114 -11.91 -17.27 7.30
CA ARG A 114 -12.50 -16.94 6.00
C ARG A 114 -12.30 -15.48 5.63
N ALA A 115 -12.46 -14.58 6.61
CA ALA A 115 -12.18 -13.16 6.39
C ALA A 115 -10.72 -12.90 6.00
N THR A 116 -9.76 -13.57 6.68
CA THR A 116 -8.33 -13.48 6.31
C THR A 116 -8.12 -13.96 4.88
N ARG A 117 -8.77 -15.08 4.51
CA ARG A 117 -8.68 -15.60 3.15
C ARG A 117 -9.30 -14.66 2.12
N MET A 118 -10.42 -14.01 2.43
CA MET A 118 -11.01 -12.98 1.56
C MET A 118 -10.05 -11.79 1.37
N MET A 119 -9.29 -11.41 2.40
CA MET A 119 -8.38 -10.26 2.35
C MET A 119 -7.04 -10.57 1.66
N ASP A 120 -6.39 -11.71 1.94
CA ASP A 120 -5.02 -11.97 1.43
C ASP A 120 -4.75 -13.47 1.16
N ASN A 121 -5.67 -14.17 0.52
CA ASN A 121 -5.43 -15.56 0.13
C ASN A 121 -4.40 -15.64 -1.00
N ASP A 122 -3.39 -16.52 -0.81
CA ASP A 122 -2.58 -17.02 -1.92
C ASP A 122 -3.32 -18.23 -2.53
N PRO A 123 -3.75 -18.19 -3.80
CA PRO A 123 -4.49 -19.27 -4.44
C PRO A 123 -3.73 -20.60 -4.49
N ASN A 124 -2.38 -20.55 -4.40
CA ASN A 124 -1.57 -21.76 -4.34
C ASN A 124 -1.66 -22.48 -2.98
N SER A 125 -2.17 -21.82 -1.94
CA SER A 125 -2.28 -22.38 -0.59
C SER A 125 -3.44 -23.36 -0.42
N LEU A 126 -4.43 -23.30 -1.28
CA LEU A 126 -5.61 -24.16 -1.28
C LEU A 126 -6.10 -24.36 -2.72
N ALA A 127 -6.04 -25.58 -3.20
CA ALA A 127 -6.37 -25.91 -4.59
C ALA A 127 -7.76 -25.41 -5.00
N GLY A 128 -7.83 -24.66 -6.09
CA GLY A 128 -9.05 -24.08 -6.64
C GLY A 128 -9.54 -22.81 -5.92
N SER A 129 -8.83 -22.34 -4.88
CA SER A 129 -9.16 -21.06 -4.25
C SER A 129 -8.78 -19.86 -5.13
N GLU A 130 -9.44 -18.72 -4.87
CA GLU A 130 -9.20 -17.48 -5.60
C GLU A 130 -8.25 -16.57 -4.83
N PRO A 131 -7.55 -15.64 -5.50
CA PRO A 131 -6.74 -14.62 -4.84
C PRO A 131 -7.59 -13.79 -3.88
N GLY A 132 -7.07 -13.51 -2.69
CA GLY A 132 -7.65 -12.52 -1.78
C GLY A 132 -7.51 -11.09 -2.33
N GLN A 133 -8.23 -10.14 -1.73
CA GLN A 133 -8.29 -8.75 -2.22
C GLN A 133 -6.90 -8.13 -2.45
N ILE A 134 -5.99 -8.24 -1.48
CA ILE A 134 -4.64 -7.66 -1.61
C ILE A 134 -3.82 -8.34 -2.72
N GLN A 135 -4.02 -9.65 -2.94
CA GLN A 135 -3.40 -10.33 -4.08
C GLN A 135 -3.94 -9.81 -5.42
N LYS A 136 -5.25 -9.54 -5.51
CA LYS A 136 -5.84 -8.89 -6.71
C LYS A 136 -5.27 -7.49 -6.92
N LEU A 137 -5.05 -6.71 -5.85
CA LEU A 137 -4.41 -5.39 -5.95
C LEU A 137 -2.97 -5.49 -6.48
N ARG A 138 -2.20 -6.54 -6.12
CA ARG A 138 -0.88 -6.82 -6.70
C ARG A 138 -0.98 -7.20 -8.18
N MET A 139 -1.88 -8.12 -8.50
CA MET A 139 -2.04 -8.66 -9.86
C MET A 139 -2.49 -7.59 -10.88
N TYR A 140 -3.41 -6.72 -10.49
CA TYR A 140 -4.07 -5.78 -11.41
C TYR A 140 -3.67 -4.32 -11.19
N GLY A 141 -2.94 -3.99 -10.12
CA GLY A 141 -2.72 -2.63 -9.64
C GLY A 141 -1.95 -1.69 -10.58
N THR A 142 -1.19 -2.22 -11.53
CA THR A 142 -0.52 -1.42 -12.59
C THR A 142 -1.06 -1.70 -13.98
N GLY A 143 -2.07 -2.57 -14.09
CA GLY A 143 -2.74 -2.92 -15.33
C GLY A 143 -3.83 -1.93 -15.75
N SER A 144 -4.85 -2.45 -16.46
CA SER A 144 -6.05 -1.67 -16.82
C SER A 144 -6.90 -1.38 -15.58
N PHE A 145 -7.21 -0.11 -15.35
CA PHE A 145 -8.07 0.30 -14.24
C PHE A 145 -9.50 -0.24 -14.39
N ALA A 146 -9.97 -0.48 -15.62
CA ALA A 146 -11.26 -1.14 -15.87
C ALA A 146 -11.27 -2.57 -15.30
N THR A 147 -10.19 -3.33 -15.53
CA THR A 147 -10.04 -4.68 -14.97
C THR A 147 -9.99 -4.62 -13.45
N LEU A 148 -9.15 -3.73 -12.88
CA LEU A 148 -9.03 -3.59 -11.44
C LEU A 148 -10.38 -3.23 -10.79
N LEU A 149 -11.12 -2.28 -11.37
CA LEU A 149 -12.41 -1.84 -10.83
C LEU A 149 -13.47 -2.95 -10.91
N MET A 150 -13.47 -3.76 -11.99
CA MET A 150 -14.33 -4.94 -12.11
C MET A 150 -13.98 -6.03 -11.09
N GLU A 151 -12.69 -6.28 -10.88
CA GLU A 151 -12.22 -7.24 -9.87
C GLU A 151 -12.59 -6.81 -8.46
N MET A 152 -12.58 -5.50 -8.17
CA MET A 152 -13.07 -4.97 -6.88
C MET A 152 -14.59 -5.05 -6.76
N ALA A 153 -15.35 -4.82 -7.83
CA ALA A 153 -16.81 -4.99 -7.83
C ALA A 153 -17.23 -6.46 -7.58
N LYS A 154 -16.41 -7.41 -8.02
CA LYS A 154 -16.61 -8.86 -7.83
C LYS A 154 -15.90 -9.41 -6.58
N ASP A 155 -15.16 -8.59 -5.86
CA ASP A 155 -14.38 -9.05 -4.72
C ASP A 155 -15.28 -9.39 -3.51
N PRO A 156 -15.23 -10.61 -2.96
CA PRO A 156 -16.09 -10.99 -1.85
C PRO A 156 -15.91 -10.12 -0.60
N ALA A 157 -14.69 -9.64 -0.30
CA ALA A 157 -14.45 -8.76 0.82
C ALA A 157 -15.11 -7.38 0.60
N MET A 158 -15.01 -6.82 -0.61
CA MET A 158 -15.66 -5.57 -0.99
C MET A 158 -17.20 -5.71 -0.99
N ILE A 159 -17.72 -6.83 -1.54
CA ILE A 159 -19.17 -7.12 -1.54
C ILE A 159 -19.69 -7.11 -0.10
N TYR A 160 -18.98 -7.73 0.83
CA TYR A 160 -19.34 -7.73 2.25
C TYR A 160 -19.21 -6.37 2.90
N TRP A 161 -18.11 -5.67 2.60
CA TRP A 161 -17.79 -4.37 3.18
C TRP A 161 -18.86 -3.32 2.88
N LEU A 162 -19.38 -3.29 1.64
CA LEU A 162 -20.37 -2.33 1.16
C LEU A 162 -21.80 -2.90 1.07
N ASP A 163 -22.02 -4.05 1.70
CA ASP A 163 -23.35 -4.70 1.81
C ASP A 163 -23.99 -5.03 0.44
N SER A 164 -23.19 -5.21 -0.60
CA SER A 164 -23.65 -5.47 -1.97
C SER A 164 -24.40 -6.78 -2.11
N GLN A 165 -24.16 -7.76 -1.23
CA GLN A 165 -24.92 -9.02 -1.18
C GLN A 165 -26.41 -8.83 -0.84
N LEU A 166 -26.78 -7.66 -0.31
CA LEU A 166 -28.17 -7.30 -0.02
C LEU A 166 -28.82 -6.50 -1.15
N ASN A 167 -28.07 -6.20 -2.23
CA ASN A 167 -28.52 -5.40 -3.35
C ASN A 167 -29.31 -6.25 -4.35
N THR A 168 -30.64 -6.13 -4.31
CA THR A 168 -31.56 -6.88 -5.17
C THR A 168 -32.47 -5.93 -5.95
N ARG A 169 -33.07 -6.43 -7.05
CA ARG A 169 -34.02 -5.66 -7.88
C ARG A 169 -35.22 -5.09 -7.10
N THR A 170 -35.63 -5.78 -6.04
CA THR A 170 -36.75 -5.34 -5.20
C THR A 170 -36.31 -4.41 -4.08
N ARG A 171 -35.03 -4.36 -3.78
CA ARG A 171 -34.42 -3.51 -2.74
C ARG A 171 -33.00 -3.07 -3.15
N PRO A 172 -32.88 -2.14 -4.11
CA PRO A 172 -31.57 -1.62 -4.51
C PRO A 172 -30.86 -0.96 -3.34
N GLN A 173 -29.56 -1.28 -3.18
CA GLN A 173 -28.67 -0.72 -2.14
C GLN A 173 -27.67 0.22 -2.79
N GLU A 174 -27.63 1.45 -2.33
CA GLU A 174 -26.85 2.53 -2.97
C GLU A 174 -25.36 2.50 -2.61
N ASN A 175 -24.94 1.87 -1.50
CA ASN A 175 -23.60 1.99 -0.96
C ASN A 175 -22.52 1.77 -2.02
N PHE A 176 -22.46 0.60 -2.65
CA PHE A 176 -21.44 0.33 -3.67
C PHE A 176 -21.62 1.24 -4.90
N GLY A 177 -22.84 1.54 -5.32
CA GLY A 177 -23.13 2.44 -6.42
C GLY A 177 -22.61 3.86 -6.18
N ARG A 178 -22.70 4.36 -4.95
CA ARG A 178 -22.13 5.63 -4.51
C ARG A 178 -20.61 5.59 -4.49
N GLU A 179 -20.03 4.62 -3.78
CA GLU A 179 -18.59 4.57 -3.58
C GLU A 179 -17.80 4.34 -4.86
N ILE A 180 -18.32 3.56 -5.80
CA ILE A 180 -17.63 3.35 -7.09
C ILE A 180 -17.53 4.65 -7.90
N MET A 181 -18.50 5.57 -7.78
CA MET A 181 -18.42 6.89 -8.42
C MET A 181 -17.65 7.89 -7.56
N GLU A 182 -17.96 7.98 -6.29
CA GLU A 182 -17.44 9.01 -5.40
C GLU A 182 -15.98 8.79 -5.03
N LEU A 183 -15.65 7.61 -4.47
CA LEU A 183 -14.32 7.33 -3.94
C LEU A 183 -13.42 6.66 -4.95
N PHE A 184 -13.96 5.73 -5.75
CA PHE A 184 -13.12 4.87 -6.58
C PHE A 184 -12.88 5.42 -7.99
N SER A 185 -13.74 6.33 -8.52
CA SER A 185 -13.60 6.84 -9.89
C SER A 185 -13.81 8.35 -10.04
N LEU A 186 -15.03 8.81 -10.28
CA LEU A 186 -15.34 10.16 -10.73
C LEU A 186 -14.96 11.26 -9.73
N GLY A 187 -15.18 11.04 -8.44
CA GLY A 187 -15.09 12.04 -7.38
C GLY A 187 -16.36 12.89 -7.25
N ILE A 188 -16.51 13.53 -6.09
CA ILE A 188 -17.65 14.40 -5.74
C ILE A 188 -17.84 15.47 -6.82
N GLY A 189 -19.11 15.77 -7.15
CA GLY A 189 -19.50 16.81 -8.11
C GLY A 189 -19.53 16.36 -9.57
N ASN A 190 -19.16 15.13 -9.89
CA ASN A 190 -19.18 14.59 -11.25
C ASN A 190 -20.30 13.57 -11.49
N TYR A 191 -21.22 13.42 -10.56
CA TYR A 191 -22.41 12.56 -10.61
C TYR A 191 -23.54 13.18 -9.76
N THR A 192 -24.75 12.64 -9.87
CA THR A 192 -25.93 13.07 -9.12
C THR A 192 -26.50 11.91 -8.29
N GLU A 193 -27.43 12.21 -7.36
CA GLU A 193 -28.15 11.19 -6.60
C GLU A 193 -28.96 10.24 -7.52
N GLN A 194 -29.45 10.74 -8.64
CA GLN A 194 -30.11 9.90 -9.64
C GLN A 194 -29.14 8.87 -10.24
N ASP A 195 -27.89 9.26 -10.47
CA ASP A 195 -26.85 8.35 -10.96
C ASP A 195 -26.51 7.29 -9.90
N VAL A 196 -26.51 7.64 -8.61
CA VAL A 196 -26.30 6.69 -7.51
C VAL A 196 -27.39 5.62 -7.51
N TYR A 197 -28.65 6.01 -7.63
CA TYR A 197 -29.74 5.05 -7.71
C TYR A 197 -29.67 4.18 -8.98
N ALA A 198 -29.31 4.74 -10.12
CA ALA A 198 -29.10 3.99 -11.34
C ALA A 198 -27.94 2.99 -11.21
N ALA A 199 -26.82 3.40 -10.58
CA ALA A 199 -25.66 2.53 -10.31
C ALA A 199 -26.01 1.40 -9.32
N ALA A 200 -26.82 1.66 -8.29
CA ALA A 200 -27.32 0.62 -7.39
C ALA A 200 -28.02 -0.50 -8.18
N ARG A 201 -28.85 -0.13 -9.16
CA ARG A 201 -29.56 -1.07 -10.02
C ARG A 201 -28.64 -1.84 -10.97
N VAL A 202 -27.52 -1.23 -11.40
CA VAL A 202 -26.50 -1.92 -12.20
C VAL A 202 -25.90 -3.10 -11.46
N PHE A 203 -25.60 -2.97 -10.17
CA PHE A 203 -24.93 -3.98 -9.36
C PHE A 203 -25.89 -4.89 -8.59
N THR A 204 -27.19 -4.85 -8.85
CA THR A 204 -28.14 -5.81 -8.31
C THR A 204 -27.79 -7.24 -8.74
N GLY A 205 -27.85 -8.20 -7.82
CA GLY A 205 -27.49 -9.60 -8.06
C GLY A 205 -26.01 -9.94 -7.95
N PHE A 206 -25.13 -8.94 -7.67
CA PHE A 206 -23.73 -9.20 -7.32
C PHE A 206 -23.67 -9.78 -5.89
N ASN A 207 -23.15 -10.96 -5.76
CA ASN A 207 -23.17 -11.72 -4.51
C ASN A 207 -21.93 -12.61 -4.42
N TRP A 208 -21.88 -13.43 -3.39
CA TRP A 208 -20.81 -14.40 -3.14
C TRP A 208 -21.41 -15.79 -2.85
N GLN A 209 -20.58 -16.79 -2.91
CA GLN A 209 -20.89 -18.16 -2.48
C GLN A 209 -19.67 -18.79 -1.80
N ILE A 210 -19.94 -19.78 -0.94
CA ILE A 210 -18.88 -20.62 -0.36
C ILE A 210 -18.53 -21.72 -1.35
N ARG A 211 -17.24 -21.97 -1.52
CA ARG A 211 -16.66 -23.09 -2.27
C ARG A 211 -15.83 -23.97 -1.33
N GLY A 212 -15.50 -25.19 -1.77
CA GLY A 212 -14.82 -26.18 -0.94
C GLY A 212 -15.78 -26.83 0.07
N GLU A 213 -15.21 -27.34 1.17
CA GLU A 213 -15.98 -27.98 2.24
C GLU A 213 -16.54 -26.93 3.19
N ALA A 214 -17.80 -26.52 3.01
CA ALA A 214 -18.40 -25.43 3.79
C ALA A 214 -18.34 -25.63 5.32
N ALA A 215 -18.35 -26.88 5.80
CA ALA A 215 -18.18 -27.22 7.21
C ALA A 215 -16.72 -27.12 7.70
N ASN A 216 -15.74 -27.17 6.79
CA ASN A 216 -14.32 -27.05 7.09
C ASN A 216 -13.85 -25.63 6.76
N VAL A 217 -13.66 -24.81 7.78
CA VAL A 217 -13.26 -23.39 7.63
C VAL A 217 -11.94 -23.26 6.90
N ASN A 218 -11.00 -24.17 7.14
CA ASN A 218 -9.67 -24.16 6.50
C ASN A 218 -9.69 -24.69 5.06
N GLY A 219 -10.68 -25.49 4.70
CA GLY A 219 -10.89 -26.08 3.37
C GLY A 219 -11.93 -25.33 2.53
N SER A 220 -12.39 -24.16 2.95
CA SER A 220 -13.42 -23.39 2.24
C SER A 220 -13.01 -21.93 2.03
N TRP A 221 -13.55 -21.34 0.98
CA TRP A 221 -13.31 -19.94 0.62
C TRP A 221 -14.57 -19.32 0.04
N TYR A 222 -14.63 -17.98 0.02
CA TYR A 222 -15.67 -17.23 -0.67
C TYR A 222 -15.22 -16.89 -2.08
N THR A 223 -16.15 -16.98 -3.05
CA THR A 223 -15.95 -16.55 -4.42
C THR A 223 -17.16 -15.73 -4.89
N TYR A 224 -16.95 -14.91 -5.90
CA TYR A 224 -18.03 -14.17 -6.55
C TYR A 224 -19.11 -15.12 -7.11
N ARG A 225 -20.35 -14.66 -7.01
CA ARG A 225 -21.51 -15.30 -7.63
C ARG A 225 -22.47 -14.25 -8.15
N TYR A 226 -22.81 -14.31 -9.41
CA TYR A 226 -23.91 -13.53 -9.96
C TYR A 226 -25.24 -14.26 -9.77
N VAL A 227 -26.27 -13.57 -9.24
CA VAL A 227 -27.62 -14.10 -8.99
C VAL A 227 -28.60 -13.38 -9.93
N ALA A 228 -28.83 -13.96 -11.09
CA ALA A 228 -29.65 -13.34 -12.15
C ALA A 228 -31.06 -12.95 -11.69
N ASN A 229 -31.71 -13.78 -10.84
CA ASN A 229 -33.04 -13.48 -10.33
C ASN A 229 -33.12 -12.24 -9.44
N ASP A 230 -32.00 -11.80 -8.90
CA ASP A 230 -31.91 -10.59 -8.08
C ASP A 230 -31.56 -9.35 -8.91
N HIS A 231 -31.18 -9.51 -10.18
CA HIS A 231 -30.81 -8.39 -11.05
C HIS A 231 -32.02 -7.64 -11.60
N ASP A 232 -31.89 -6.32 -11.66
CA ASP A 232 -32.87 -5.42 -12.31
C ASP A 232 -32.66 -5.42 -13.84
N PRO A 233 -33.57 -6.02 -14.61
CA PRO A 233 -33.41 -6.13 -16.07
C PRO A 233 -33.80 -4.85 -16.84
N THR A 234 -34.29 -3.81 -16.15
CA THR A 234 -34.82 -2.61 -16.81
C THR A 234 -33.70 -1.64 -17.18
N ALA A 235 -34.00 -0.71 -18.09
CA ALA A 235 -33.03 0.31 -18.52
C ALA A 235 -32.57 1.20 -17.34
N LYS A 236 -31.31 1.66 -17.40
CA LYS A 236 -30.69 2.53 -16.37
C LYS A 236 -30.08 3.75 -17.05
N THR A 237 -30.61 4.93 -16.71
CA THR A 237 -30.20 6.21 -17.33
C THR A 237 -29.36 7.02 -16.36
N PHE A 238 -28.28 7.61 -16.88
CA PHE A 238 -27.32 8.41 -16.17
C PHE A 238 -27.27 9.85 -16.69
N THR A 239 -26.72 10.77 -15.91
CA THR A 239 -26.54 12.16 -16.33
C THR A 239 -25.31 12.33 -17.23
N PHE A 240 -24.35 11.40 -17.20
CA PHE A 240 -23.14 11.36 -18.02
C PHE A 240 -23.20 10.27 -19.12
N ALA A 241 -22.29 10.35 -20.07
CA ALA A 241 -22.24 9.39 -21.19
C ALA A 241 -21.79 8.00 -20.74
N ILE A 242 -22.59 6.99 -20.99
CA ILE A 242 -22.27 5.57 -20.79
C ILE A 242 -21.50 5.01 -21.97
N TYR A 243 -21.82 5.46 -23.18
CA TYR A 243 -21.20 4.97 -24.42
C TYR A 243 -20.38 6.05 -25.14
N PRO A 244 -19.43 5.65 -26.00
CA PRO A 244 -18.57 6.60 -26.73
C PRO A 244 -19.33 7.57 -27.66
N ASP A 245 -20.51 7.17 -28.13
CA ASP A 245 -21.39 7.97 -28.97
C ASP A 245 -22.19 9.04 -28.17
N GLY A 246 -22.01 9.09 -26.87
CA GLY A 246 -22.72 10.00 -25.96
C GLY A 246 -24.01 9.41 -25.37
N GLY A 247 -24.39 8.19 -25.71
CA GLY A 247 -25.53 7.49 -25.14
C GLY A 247 -25.44 7.39 -23.61
N LYS A 248 -26.53 7.74 -22.92
CA LYS A 248 -26.58 7.84 -21.45
C LYS A 248 -27.36 6.73 -20.78
N THR A 249 -27.91 5.79 -21.56
CA THR A 249 -28.80 4.76 -21.03
C THR A 249 -28.24 3.38 -21.33
N ILE A 250 -28.00 2.60 -20.28
CA ILE A 250 -27.80 1.15 -20.38
C ILE A 250 -29.19 0.56 -20.76
N PRO A 251 -29.32 -0.12 -21.90
CA PRO A 251 -30.60 -0.65 -22.34
C PRO A 251 -31.11 -1.76 -21.42
N ALA A 252 -32.43 -1.99 -21.43
CA ALA A 252 -33.00 -3.17 -20.76
C ALA A 252 -32.42 -4.45 -21.36
N ARG A 253 -32.04 -5.40 -20.49
CA ARG A 253 -31.47 -6.71 -20.88
C ARG A 253 -32.12 -7.83 -20.05
N PRO A 254 -32.15 -9.07 -20.58
CA PRO A 254 -32.48 -10.24 -19.75
C PRO A 254 -31.61 -10.26 -18.49
N ALA A 255 -32.19 -10.58 -17.34
CA ALA A 255 -31.47 -10.60 -16.06
C ALA A 255 -30.21 -11.49 -16.05
N ALA A 256 -30.18 -12.54 -16.86
CA ALA A 256 -28.99 -13.40 -17.04
C ALA A 256 -27.79 -12.67 -17.69
N GLN A 257 -28.00 -11.50 -18.29
CA GLN A 257 -26.96 -10.69 -18.94
C GLN A 257 -26.59 -9.43 -18.09
N GLY A 258 -27.00 -9.35 -16.84
CA GLY A 258 -26.80 -8.16 -16.02
C GLY A 258 -25.34 -7.84 -15.68
N GLU A 259 -24.42 -8.81 -15.75
CA GLU A 259 -22.97 -8.52 -15.65
C GLU A 259 -22.48 -7.60 -16.79
N GLN A 260 -23.15 -7.60 -17.94
CA GLN A 260 -22.87 -6.66 -19.02
C GLN A 260 -23.22 -5.21 -18.65
N ASP A 261 -24.26 -4.99 -17.84
CA ASP A 261 -24.59 -3.67 -17.32
C ASP A 261 -23.44 -3.10 -16.49
N ALA A 262 -22.85 -3.92 -15.62
CA ALA A 262 -21.70 -3.55 -14.82
C ALA A 262 -20.47 -3.27 -15.68
N LEU A 263 -20.23 -4.05 -16.74
CA LEU A 263 -19.13 -3.80 -17.67
C LEU A 263 -19.31 -2.48 -18.42
N ASP A 264 -20.50 -2.22 -18.97
CA ASP A 264 -20.82 -0.96 -19.66
C ASP A 264 -20.62 0.24 -18.74
N PHE A 265 -21.10 0.14 -17.49
CA PHE A 265 -20.97 1.19 -16.50
C PHE A 265 -19.53 1.44 -16.08
N ILE A 266 -18.76 0.39 -15.76
CA ILE A 266 -17.34 0.51 -15.40
C ILE A 266 -16.52 1.11 -16.54
N LEU A 267 -16.78 0.71 -17.78
CA LEU A 267 -16.12 1.29 -18.95
C LEU A 267 -16.45 2.78 -19.10
N ALA A 268 -17.67 3.21 -18.77
CA ALA A 268 -18.04 4.61 -18.76
C ALA A 268 -17.27 5.39 -17.68
N LEU A 269 -17.17 4.84 -16.46
CA LEU A 269 -16.44 5.48 -15.36
C LEU A 269 -14.96 5.66 -15.68
N VAL A 270 -14.29 4.61 -16.17
CA VAL A 270 -12.84 4.67 -16.43
C VAL A 270 -12.50 5.55 -17.63
N ARG A 271 -13.39 5.65 -18.62
CA ARG A 271 -13.24 6.53 -19.78
C ARG A 271 -13.43 8.01 -19.43
N ASN A 272 -14.11 8.31 -18.33
CA ASN A 272 -14.40 9.69 -17.95
C ASN A 272 -13.12 10.47 -17.62
N PRO A 273 -12.90 11.66 -18.21
CA PRO A 273 -11.74 12.51 -17.91
C PRO A 273 -11.61 12.87 -16.42
N ALA A 274 -12.71 12.96 -15.66
CA ALA A 274 -12.68 13.20 -14.22
C ALA A 274 -11.96 12.06 -13.48
N THR A 275 -12.25 10.81 -13.83
CA THR A 275 -11.55 9.63 -13.28
C THR A 275 -10.06 9.68 -13.62
N ALA A 276 -9.70 9.94 -14.86
CA ALA A 276 -8.31 10.02 -15.30
C ALA A 276 -7.52 11.07 -14.48
N ARG A 277 -8.08 12.28 -14.32
CA ARG A 277 -7.48 13.37 -13.53
C ARG A 277 -7.40 13.02 -12.05
N ARG A 278 -8.46 12.43 -11.47
CA ARG A 278 -8.50 12.03 -10.06
C ARG A 278 -7.40 11.01 -9.76
N ILE A 279 -7.29 9.94 -10.55
CA ILE A 279 -6.24 8.93 -10.36
C ILE A 279 -4.85 9.55 -10.56
N ALA A 280 -4.64 10.38 -11.57
CA ALA A 280 -3.39 11.10 -11.79
C ALA A 280 -2.99 11.95 -10.56
N THR A 281 -3.93 12.71 -10.00
CA THR A 281 -3.69 13.53 -8.80
C THR A 281 -3.36 12.68 -7.57
N ARG A 282 -4.07 11.56 -7.37
CA ARG A 282 -3.78 10.63 -6.26
C ARG A 282 -2.40 9.99 -6.39
N LEU A 283 -2.02 9.57 -7.60
CA LEU A 283 -0.68 9.03 -7.87
C LEU A 283 0.42 10.09 -7.66
N TYR A 284 0.19 11.33 -8.11
CA TYR A 284 1.13 12.43 -7.84
C TYR A 284 1.32 12.64 -6.33
N LYS A 285 0.22 12.78 -5.57
CA LYS A 285 0.28 12.97 -4.11
C LYS A 285 0.95 11.79 -3.40
N PHE A 286 0.77 10.58 -3.88
CA PHE A 286 1.39 9.40 -3.28
C PHE A 286 2.88 9.24 -3.63
N PHE A 287 3.30 9.59 -4.85
CA PHE A 287 4.67 9.33 -5.30
C PHE A 287 5.58 10.58 -5.34
N VAL A 288 5.02 11.79 -5.43
CA VAL A 288 5.82 13.00 -5.64
C VAL A 288 5.73 13.96 -4.47
N ASN A 289 4.58 14.58 -4.27
CA ASN A 289 4.42 15.64 -3.27
C ASN A 289 2.99 15.63 -2.72
N GLU A 290 2.87 15.47 -1.41
CA GLU A 290 1.59 15.40 -0.72
C GLU A 290 1.14 16.79 -0.22
N ILE A 291 2.06 17.74 -0.18
CA ILE A 291 1.87 19.08 0.40
C ILE A 291 1.46 20.08 -0.66
N ALA A 292 2.23 20.16 -1.75
CA ALA A 292 1.96 21.09 -2.85
C ALA A 292 0.94 20.53 -3.85
N GLU A 293 0.15 21.44 -4.44
CA GLU A 293 -0.73 21.06 -5.54
C GLU A 293 0.10 20.70 -6.79
N PRO A 294 -0.31 19.64 -7.53
CA PRO A 294 0.40 19.24 -8.73
C PRO A 294 0.26 20.26 -9.86
N ASP A 295 1.30 20.35 -10.70
CA ASP A 295 1.23 21.09 -11.96
C ASP A 295 0.08 20.55 -12.85
N PRO A 296 -0.89 21.40 -13.25
CA PRO A 296 -2.00 20.99 -14.11
C PRO A 296 -1.56 20.37 -15.45
N ALA A 297 -0.41 20.78 -16.00
CA ALA A 297 0.14 20.25 -17.24
C ALA A 297 0.61 18.79 -17.05
N LEU A 298 1.25 18.48 -15.90
CA LEU A 298 1.63 17.12 -15.57
C LEU A 298 0.37 16.24 -15.38
N ILE A 299 -0.63 16.71 -14.62
CA ILE A 299 -1.87 15.95 -14.43
C ILE A 299 -2.57 15.67 -15.77
N THR A 300 -2.56 16.64 -16.69
CA THR A 300 -3.11 16.46 -18.03
C THR A 300 -2.31 15.40 -18.82
N SER A 301 -0.98 15.42 -18.73
CA SER A 301 -0.12 14.43 -19.39
C SER A 301 -0.34 13.01 -18.86
N LEU A 302 -0.49 12.87 -17.53
CA LEU A 302 -0.82 11.59 -16.89
C LEU A 302 -2.20 11.07 -17.34
N ALA A 303 -3.21 11.95 -17.35
CA ALA A 303 -4.56 11.62 -17.77
C ALA A 303 -4.61 11.18 -19.23
N ASN A 304 -3.87 11.87 -20.12
CA ASN A 304 -3.77 11.51 -21.54
C ASN A 304 -3.05 10.17 -21.73
N ALA A 305 -1.98 9.90 -20.97
CA ALA A 305 -1.30 8.61 -21.00
C ALA A 305 -2.23 7.45 -20.61
N TYR A 306 -3.08 7.66 -19.62
CA TYR A 306 -4.08 6.68 -19.19
C TYR A 306 -5.16 6.46 -20.26
N LEU A 307 -5.79 7.53 -20.74
CA LEU A 307 -6.87 7.46 -21.72
C LEU A 307 -6.38 6.88 -23.06
N GLY A 308 -5.18 7.23 -23.51
CA GLY A 308 -4.57 6.78 -24.74
C GLY A 308 -4.03 5.35 -24.73
N ASN A 309 -3.92 4.72 -23.54
CA ASN A 309 -3.37 3.38 -23.38
C ASN A 309 -4.33 2.42 -22.66
N ASN A 310 -5.59 2.42 -23.07
CA ASN A 310 -6.62 1.51 -22.56
C ASN A 310 -6.73 1.51 -21.02
N TYR A 311 -6.74 2.71 -20.47
CA TYR A 311 -6.88 2.98 -19.01
C TYR A 311 -5.78 2.32 -18.17
N ASN A 312 -4.59 2.21 -18.71
CA ASN A 312 -3.46 1.50 -18.08
C ASN A 312 -2.74 2.38 -17.07
N ILE A 313 -2.66 1.93 -15.83
CA ILE A 313 -2.01 2.66 -14.71
C ILE A 313 -0.50 2.73 -14.91
N LYS A 314 0.15 1.69 -15.43
CA LYS A 314 1.61 1.72 -15.68
C LYS A 314 1.99 2.82 -16.68
N SER A 315 1.11 3.14 -17.63
CA SER A 315 1.32 4.25 -18.57
C SER A 315 1.39 5.60 -17.83
N MET A 316 0.52 5.83 -16.82
CA MET A 316 0.63 7.01 -15.96
C MET A 316 1.93 7.02 -15.16
N LEU A 317 2.27 5.89 -14.51
CA LEU A 317 3.47 5.77 -13.70
C LEU A 317 4.74 6.02 -14.52
N ARG A 318 4.79 5.56 -15.76
CA ARG A 318 5.92 5.81 -16.67
C ARG A 318 6.12 7.30 -16.92
N VAL A 319 5.05 8.03 -17.21
CA VAL A 319 5.08 9.49 -17.39
C VAL A 319 5.46 10.18 -16.07
N LEU A 320 4.90 9.75 -14.95
CA LEU A 320 5.14 10.33 -13.63
C LEU A 320 6.61 10.24 -13.23
N PHE A 321 7.22 9.04 -13.30
CA PHE A 321 8.61 8.81 -12.87
C PHE A 321 9.64 9.38 -13.85
N ALA A 322 9.25 9.63 -15.10
CA ALA A 322 10.05 10.36 -16.06
C ALA A 322 9.96 11.90 -15.91
N SER A 323 8.96 12.39 -15.18
CA SER A 323 8.68 13.84 -15.10
C SER A 323 9.78 14.60 -14.35
N PRO A 324 10.03 15.87 -14.72
CA PRO A 324 10.90 16.75 -13.96
C PRO A 324 10.47 16.87 -12.49
N GLN A 325 9.17 16.94 -12.23
CA GLN A 325 8.62 17.10 -10.88
C GLN A 325 8.99 15.93 -9.95
N PHE A 326 8.98 14.68 -10.46
CA PHE A 326 9.43 13.53 -9.66
C PHE A 326 10.92 13.58 -9.35
N ARG A 327 11.72 14.15 -10.25
CA ARG A 327 13.20 14.18 -10.18
C ARG A 327 13.75 15.41 -9.49
N ASP A 328 12.93 16.45 -9.30
CA ASP A 328 13.34 17.70 -8.67
C ASP A 328 13.66 17.49 -7.18
N GLN A 329 14.82 17.98 -6.75
CA GLN A 329 15.24 17.95 -5.35
C GLN A 329 14.29 18.71 -4.43
N ALA A 330 13.58 19.73 -4.94
CA ALA A 330 12.55 20.45 -4.19
C ALA A 330 11.39 19.54 -3.74
N ASN A 331 11.17 18.40 -4.40
CA ASN A 331 10.15 17.41 -4.03
C ASN A 331 10.70 16.26 -3.17
N TYR A 332 12.01 16.27 -2.85
CA TYR A 332 12.55 15.29 -1.92
C TYR A 332 12.02 15.59 -0.51
N PHE A 333 11.62 14.55 0.21
CA PHE A 333 11.06 14.68 1.56
C PHE A 333 9.82 15.58 1.66
N GLN A 334 9.05 15.72 0.57
CA GLN A 334 7.77 16.47 0.54
C GLN A 334 6.55 15.53 0.68
N ARG A 335 6.76 14.35 1.21
CA ARG A 335 5.72 13.38 1.49
C ARG A 335 5.95 12.75 2.86
N TYR A 336 4.88 12.64 3.63
CA TYR A 336 4.91 11.93 4.90
C TYR A 336 5.04 10.42 4.68
N SER A 337 5.93 9.77 5.42
CA SER A 337 5.98 8.30 5.47
C SER A 337 4.74 7.78 6.17
N TRP A 338 3.94 7.00 5.49
CA TRP A 338 2.89 6.25 6.15
C TRP A 338 3.52 5.32 7.19
N PRO A 339 2.79 4.94 8.27
CA PRO A 339 3.38 4.10 9.31
C PRO A 339 4.03 2.81 8.80
N ALA A 340 3.42 2.12 7.83
CA ALA A 340 4.02 0.94 7.19
C ALA A 340 5.33 1.27 6.46
N GLU A 341 5.37 2.39 5.72
CA GLU A 341 6.58 2.85 5.04
C GLU A 341 7.68 3.23 6.04
N TYR A 342 7.30 3.93 7.11
CA TYR A 342 8.21 4.35 8.16
C TYR A 342 8.88 3.16 8.86
N VAL A 343 8.10 2.16 9.27
CA VAL A 343 8.68 0.99 9.98
C VAL A 343 9.55 0.16 9.05
N VAL A 344 9.13 -0.07 7.80
CA VAL A 344 9.91 -0.84 6.82
C VAL A 344 11.21 -0.11 6.44
N LYS A 345 11.15 1.20 6.19
CA LYS A 345 12.33 2.05 5.94
C LYS A 345 13.34 1.91 7.08
N ALA A 346 12.90 2.11 8.31
CA ALA A 346 13.79 2.04 9.48
C ALA A 346 14.40 0.65 9.67
N ILE A 347 13.61 -0.41 9.51
CA ILE A 347 14.09 -1.81 9.58
C ILE A 347 15.15 -2.07 8.50
N LYS A 348 14.95 -1.64 7.27
CA LYS A 348 15.90 -1.80 6.17
C LYS A 348 17.19 -1.00 6.41
N GLU A 349 17.09 0.24 6.87
CA GLU A 349 18.25 1.11 7.10
C GLU A 349 19.09 0.68 8.31
N VAL A 350 18.49 0.15 9.38
CA VAL A 350 19.23 -0.44 10.52
C VAL A 350 19.84 -1.79 10.13
N GLY A 351 19.11 -2.60 9.41
CA GLY A 351 19.36 -3.99 9.13
C GLY A 351 18.29 -4.88 9.74
N TYR A 352 17.67 -5.72 8.93
CA TYR A 352 16.48 -6.50 9.31
C TYR A 352 16.80 -7.79 10.07
N VAL A 353 18.02 -8.29 9.96
CA VAL A 353 18.43 -9.58 10.55
C VAL A 353 18.32 -9.51 12.09
N GLY A 354 17.53 -10.44 12.63
CA GLY A 354 17.30 -10.51 14.07
C GLY A 354 16.18 -9.61 14.61
N PHE A 355 15.48 -8.88 13.76
CA PHE A 355 14.23 -8.19 14.11
C PHE A 355 13.03 -8.98 13.61
N SER A 356 11.89 -8.92 14.30
CA SER A 356 10.64 -9.58 13.87
C SER A 356 9.63 -8.58 13.36
N ALA A 357 8.94 -8.90 12.25
CA ALA A 357 7.83 -8.13 11.72
C ALA A 357 6.74 -7.88 12.78
N ASN A 358 6.52 -8.86 13.68
CA ASN A 358 5.56 -8.73 14.77
C ASN A 358 5.86 -7.52 15.69
N ASN A 359 7.14 -7.19 15.91
CA ASN A 359 7.53 -6.06 16.74
C ASN A 359 7.23 -4.70 16.10
N ALA A 360 6.92 -4.65 14.81
CA ALA A 360 6.52 -3.44 14.10
C ALA A 360 5.00 -3.22 14.09
N MET A 361 4.18 -4.27 14.29
CA MET A 361 2.73 -4.19 14.09
C MET A 361 2.04 -3.26 15.11
N THR A 362 2.29 -3.44 16.41
CA THR A 362 1.71 -2.56 17.45
C THR A 362 2.19 -1.11 17.32
N PRO A 363 3.50 -0.83 17.16
CA PRO A 363 3.94 0.53 16.86
C PRO A 363 3.26 1.14 15.63
N MET A 364 3.14 0.41 14.54
CA MET A 364 2.48 0.89 13.31
C MET A 364 1.00 1.22 13.56
N SER A 365 0.27 0.36 14.28
CA SER A 365 -1.11 0.62 14.68
C SER A 365 -1.21 1.87 15.59
N ASN A 366 -0.29 2.04 16.54
CA ASN A 366 -0.24 3.22 17.42
C ASN A 366 0.12 4.51 16.66
N MET A 367 0.76 4.41 15.49
CA MET A 367 0.98 5.52 14.57
C MET A 367 -0.26 5.83 13.70
N GLY A 368 -1.34 5.03 13.80
CA GLY A 368 -2.61 5.23 13.10
C GLY A 368 -2.82 4.32 11.88
N GLN A 369 -1.93 3.36 11.58
CA GLN A 369 -2.12 2.44 10.45
C GLN A 369 -2.05 0.97 10.87
N GLN A 370 -3.15 0.26 10.71
CA GLN A 370 -3.21 -1.19 10.83
C GLN A 370 -3.54 -1.79 9.47
N LEU A 371 -2.63 -2.55 8.88
CA LEU A 371 -2.86 -3.20 7.59
C LEU A 371 -4.12 -4.07 7.63
N TYR A 372 -4.89 -4.09 6.55
CA TYR A 372 -6.21 -4.72 6.39
C TYR A 372 -7.33 -4.09 7.23
N GLU A 373 -7.06 -2.96 7.92
CA GLU A 373 -8.04 -2.31 8.78
C GLU A 373 -8.01 -0.79 8.60
N PRO A 374 -8.35 -0.25 7.42
CA PRO A 374 -8.56 1.18 7.27
C PRO A 374 -9.72 1.62 8.18
N PRO A 375 -9.71 2.88 8.70
CA PRO A 375 -10.69 3.33 9.69
C PRO A 375 -12.12 3.35 9.14
N ASP A 376 -12.27 3.66 7.86
CA ASP A 376 -13.55 3.70 7.14
C ASP A 376 -13.34 3.51 5.63
N VAL A 377 -14.40 3.70 4.84
CA VAL A 377 -14.39 3.55 3.38
C VAL A 377 -13.53 4.61 2.65
N ASN A 378 -13.22 5.75 3.28
CA ASN A 378 -12.31 6.77 2.73
C ASN A 378 -10.84 6.36 2.83
N GLY A 379 -10.54 5.38 3.66
CA GLY A 379 -9.16 4.95 3.94
C GLY A 379 -8.51 5.76 5.06
N TRP A 380 -7.19 5.68 5.14
CA TRP A 380 -6.42 6.49 6.10
C TRP A 380 -6.28 7.92 5.60
N GLU A 381 -6.35 8.87 6.52
CA GLU A 381 -5.98 10.25 6.26
C GLU A 381 -4.54 10.35 5.75
N LEU A 382 -4.31 11.32 4.86
CA LEU A 382 -3.01 11.58 4.26
C LEU A 382 -2.39 12.85 4.86
N GLY A 383 -1.10 13.06 4.60
CA GLY A 383 -0.41 14.29 4.98
C GLY A 383 -0.18 14.44 6.48
N PRO A 384 -0.44 15.64 7.04
CA PRO A 384 -0.16 15.95 8.45
C PRO A 384 -0.89 15.06 9.46
N GLY A 385 -1.99 14.40 9.09
CA GLY A 385 -2.72 13.45 9.93
C GLY A 385 -1.84 12.34 10.50
N TRP A 386 -0.75 11.97 9.80
CA TRP A 386 0.23 11.00 10.26
C TRP A 386 1.15 11.49 11.38
N VAL A 387 1.17 12.80 11.70
CA VAL A 387 2.15 13.43 12.61
C VAL A 387 1.44 14.05 13.84
N SER A 388 0.52 13.30 14.41
CA SER A 388 -0.08 13.65 15.70
C SER A 388 0.93 13.46 16.85
N THR A 389 0.68 14.10 18.00
CA THR A 389 1.52 13.93 19.21
C THR A 389 1.64 12.47 19.62
N SER A 390 0.53 11.72 19.59
CA SER A 390 0.52 10.27 19.88
C SER A 390 1.29 9.47 18.83
N GLY A 391 1.14 9.82 17.56
CA GLY A 391 1.88 9.21 16.45
C GLY A 391 3.39 9.45 16.53
N MET A 392 3.81 10.66 16.96
CA MET A 392 5.24 10.95 17.17
C MET A 392 5.79 10.18 18.38
N LEU A 393 5.04 10.09 19.47
CA LEU A 393 5.45 9.28 20.62
C LEU A 393 5.59 7.79 20.22
N ALA A 394 4.67 7.26 19.42
CA ALA A 394 4.75 5.90 18.92
C ALA A 394 6.01 5.68 18.06
N ARG A 395 6.40 6.67 17.22
CA ARG A 395 7.64 6.63 16.44
C ARG A 395 8.88 6.62 17.32
N MET A 396 8.93 7.47 18.33
CA MET A 396 10.05 7.51 19.31
C MET A 396 10.18 6.20 20.07
N ASN A 397 9.07 5.59 20.47
CA ASN A 397 9.06 4.28 21.16
C ASN A 397 9.51 3.17 20.20
N PHE A 398 9.06 3.17 18.97
CA PHE A 398 9.52 2.23 17.94
C PHE A 398 11.02 2.38 17.67
N ALA A 399 11.52 3.62 17.53
CA ALA A 399 12.95 3.90 17.35
C ALA A 399 13.77 3.36 18.54
N ALA A 400 13.27 3.48 19.77
CA ALA A 400 13.91 2.93 20.97
C ALA A 400 13.94 1.39 20.95
N THR A 401 12.83 0.76 20.56
CA THR A 401 12.74 -0.72 20.43
C THR A 401 13.68 -1.23 19.34
N LEU A 402 13.71 -0.58 18.19
CA LEU A 402 14.58 -0.93 17.07
C LEU A 402 16.06 -0.79 17.47
N ALA A 403 16.45 0.35 18.04
CA ALA A 403 17.82 0.64 18.49
C ALA A 403 18.29 -0.28 19.62
N GLY A 404 17.38 -0.71 20.49
CA GLY A 404 17.67 -1.61 21.62
C GLY A 404 17.86 -3.08 21.23
N ASN A 405 17.63 -3.45 19.96
CA ASN A 405 17.81 -4.83 19.52
C ASN A 405 19.29 -5.21 19.45
N GLN A 406 19.73 -6.03 20.39
CA GLN A 406 21.13 -6.45 20.54
C GLN A 406 21.65 -7.35 19.40
N ARG A 407 20.76 -7.84 18.52
CA ARG A 407 21.13 -8.65 17.36
C ARG A 407 21.70 -7.83 16.20
N PHE A 408 21.45 -6.52 16.17
CA PHE A 408 22.09 -5.64 15.22
C PHE A 408 23.54 -5.38 15.57
N ASN A 409 24.45 -5.73 14.69
CA ASN A 409 25.88 -5.49 14.91
C ASN A 409 26.30 -4.09 14.44
N LEU A 410 25.81 -3.07 15.16
CA LEU A 410 26.02 -1.67 14.82
C LEU A 410 27.50 -1.26 14.97
N ALA A 411 28.24 -1.87 15.88
CA ALA A 411 29.68 -1.64 16.05
C ALA A 411 30.48 -2.09 14.81
N ARG A 412 30.17 -3.26 14.27
CA ARG A 412 30.79 -3.77 13.03
C ARG A 412 30.51 -2.82 11.87
N ASP A 413 29.26 -2.42 11.70
CA ASP A 413 28.83 -1.58 10.59
C ASP A 413 29.42 -0.17 10.66
N ALA A 414 29.68 0.34 11.88
CA ALA A 414 30.28 1.64 12.15
C ALA A 414 31.81 1.61 12.32
N ALA A 415 32.46 0.46 12.20
CA ALA A 415 33.88 0.27 12.54
C ALA A 415 34.83 1.22 11.79
N ALA A 416 34.53 1.55 10.54
CA ALA A 416 35.32 2.47 9.73
C ALA A 416 35.23 3.95 10.20
N TYR A 417 34.33 4.27 11.11
CA TYR A 417 34.04 5.65 11.54
C TYR A 417 34.35 5.87 13.03
N ARG A 418 35.15 4.98 13.63
CA ARG A 418 35.50 4.98 15.06
C ARG A 418 36.48 6.06 15.47
N GLN A 419 37.06 6.82 14.52
CA GLN A 419 38.16 7.77 14.77
C GLN A 419 37.73 8.95 15.66
N SER A 420 36.49 9.42 15.49
CA SER A 420 35.95 10.51 16.31
C SER A 420 34.42 10.47 16.39
N PRO A 421 33.83 11.14 17.40
CA PRO A 421 32.40 11.35 17.48
C PRO A 421 31.77 11.94 16.23
N GLU A 422 32.41 12.94 15.62
CA GLU A 422 31.95 13.66 14.42
C GLU A 422 31.79 12.69 13.25
N ARG A 423 32.81 11.84 13.02
CA ARG A 423 32.80 10.85 11.94
C ARG A 423 31.69 9.84 12.14
N LEU A 424 31.38 9.48 13.38
CA LEU A 424 30.28 8.57 13.69
C LEU A 424 28.91 9.23 13.45
N VAL A 425 28.73 10.52 13.78
CA VAL A 425 27.52 11.29 13.49
C VAL A 425 27.33 11.43 11.97
N GLU A 426 28.36 11.80 11.22
CA GLU A 426 28.32 11.87 9.75
C GLU A 426 27.85 10.54 9.14
N TYR A 427 28.42 9.43 9.60
CA TYR A 427 28.03 8.10 9.16
C TYR A 427 26.55 7.79 9.50
N ALA A 428 26.12 8.04 10.71
CA ALA A 428 24.74 7.80 11.12
C ALA A 428 23.76 8.63 10.29
N GLN A 429 24.02 9.91 10.08
CA GLN A 429 23.21 10.78 9.23
C GLN A 429 23.23 10.34 7.75
N SER A 430 24.33 9.78 7.28
CA SER A 430 24.41 9.24 5.92
C SER A 430 23.66 7.93 5.76
N ARG A 431 23.55 7.12 6.83
CA ARG A 431 22.87 5.83 6.84
C ARG A 431 21.35 5.99 6.94
N PHE A 432 20.91 6.86 7.84
CA PHE A 432 19.50 7.16 8.08
C PHE A 432 19.08 8.40 7.30
N ARG A 433 18.51 8.22 6.14
CA ARG A 433 18.19 9.32 5.22
C ARG A 433 16.99 10.14 5.71
N THR A 434 17.24 11.41 5.91
CA THR A 434 16.26 12.42 6.33
C THR A 434 16.32 13.64 5.41
N MET A 435 15.43 14.59 5.66
CA MET A 435 15.49 15.90 5.01
C MET A 435 16.72 16.74 5.43
N GLY A 436 17.54 16.23 6.34
CA GLY A 436 18.72 16.89 6.91
C GLY A 436 18.48 17.39 8.32
N PHE A 437 19.56 17.50 9.08
CA PHE A 437 19.56 18.04 10.43
C PHE A 437 20.23 19.41 10.45
N SER A 438 19.72 20.31 11.29
CA SER A 438 20.36 21.62 11.54
C SER A 438 21.73 21.43 12.20
N ALA A 439 22.56 22.48 12.13
CA ALA A 439 23.84 22.49 12.83
C ALA A 439 23.67 22.26 14.35
N THR A 440 22.63 22.84 14.97
CA THR A 440 22.32 22.64 16.39
C THR A 440 22.01 21.18 16.72
N GLN A 441 21.20 20.50 15.90
CA GLN A 441 20.86 19.09 16.10
C GLN A 441 22.09 18.19 15.88
N THR A 442 22.91 18.48 14.87
CA THR A 442 24.17 17.75 14.61
C THR A 442 25.15 17.93 15.78
N THR A 443 25.27 19.15 16.32
CA THR A 443 26.07 19.41 17.52
C THR A 443 25.55 18.62 18.72
N ALA A 444 24.23 18.62 18.97
CA ALA A 444 23.64 17.87 20.09
C ALA A 444 23.89 16.36 19.97
N MET A 445 23.86 15.78 18.77
CA MET A 445 24.25 14.39 18.51
C MET A 445 25.72 14.13 18.84
N THR A 446 26.62 15.07 18.47
CA THR A 446 28.05 15.00 18.77
C THR A 446 28.30 15.10 20.27
N ASP A 447 27.64 16.03 20.96
CA ASP A 447 27.75 16.20 22.42
C ASP A 447 27.23 14.97 23.18
N TYR A 448 26.16 14.33 22.69
CA TYR A 448 25.71 13.02 23.20
C TYR A 448 26.84 11.98 23.11
N LEU A 449 27.58 11.93 22.03
CA LEU A 449 28.72 11.00 21.90
C LEU A 449 29.86 11.35 22.83
N ARG A 450 30.11 12.65 23.08
CA ARG A 450 31.16 13.19 23.96
C ARG A 450 30.80 13.15 25.44
N SER A 451 29.55 12.78 25.82
CA SER A 451 29.12 12.73 27.22
C SER A 451 29.95 11.76 28.09
N THR A 452 30.75 10.90 27.44
CA THR A 452 31.83 10.11 28.07
C THR A 452 33.08 10.19 27.23
N ALA A 453 34.26 9.88 27.78
CA ALA A 453 35.50 9.85 27.05
C ALA A 453 35.38 8.94 25.81
N TRP A 454 35.74 9.46 24.66
CA TRP A 454 35.70 8.72 23.41
C TRP A 454 36.85 7.73 23.33
N THR A 455 36.55 6.46 23.16
CA THR A 455 37.55 5.39 23.02
C THR A 455 37.52 4.72 21.65
N GLY A 456 36.38 4.79 20.94
CA GLY A 456 36.16 4.08 19.69
C GLY A 456 36.11 2.55 19.82
N ALA A 457 36.04 2.02 21.06
CA ALA A 457 35.95 0.57 21.29
C ALA A 457 34.60 0.02 20.82
N ASP A 458 34.53 -1.24 20.43
CA ASP A 458 33.33 -1.87 19.86
C ASP A 458 32.09 -1.75 20.77
N ALA A 459 32.26 -1.93 22.10
CA ALA A 459 31.17 -1.75 23.06
C ALA A 459 30.64 -0.32 23.08
N GLN A 460 31.53 0.68 22.95
CA GLN A 460 31.13 2.08 22.88
C GLN A 460 30.46 2.36 21.53
N LEU A 461 31.00 1.86 20.42
CA LEU A 461 30.36 2.02 19.09
C LEU A 461 28.95 1.41 19.08
N GLN A 462 28.79 0.19 19.62
CA GLN A 462 27.48 -0.47 19.68
C GLN A 462 26.46 0.39 20.44
N THR A 463 26.83 0.87 21.63
CA THR A 463 25.95 1.69 22.46
C THR A 463 25.66 3.04 21.84
N ARG A 464 26.67 3.70 21.26
CA ARG A 464 26.54 5.04 20.68
C ARG A 464 25.78 5.04 19.36
N MET A 465 26.00 4.02 18.50
CA MET A 465 25.18 3.85 17.30
C MET A 465 23.72 3.53 17.63
N ALA A 466 23.45 2.71 18.64
CA ALA A 466 22.09 2.50 19.12
C ALA A 466 21.44 3.81 19.57
N GLY A 467 22.16 4.65 20.31
CA GLY A 467 21.66 5.98 20.72
C GLY A 467 21.42 6.91 19.52
N LEU A 468 22.34 6.99 18.56
CA LEU A 468 22.15 7.77 17.33
C LEU A 468 20.97 7.25 16.49
N THR A 469 20.83 5.93 16.36
CA THR A 469 19.68 5.31 15.69
C THR A 469 18.37 5.77 16.34
N ARG A 470 18.28 5.72 17.66
CA ARG A 470 17.11 6.18 18.40
C ARG A 470 16.83 7.67 18.16
N LEU A 471 17.85 8.52 18.22
CA LEU A 471 17.72 9.97 18.04
C LEU A 471 17.26 10.30 16.61
N ILE A 472 17.88 9.70 15.60
CA ILE A 472 17.62 10.01 14.19
C ILE A 472 16.27 9.43 13.75
N VAL A 473 16.04 8.14 13.99
CA VAL A 473 14.78 7.48 13.59
C VAL A 473 13.59 8.05 14.34
N GLY A 474 13.76 8.46 15.61
CA GLY A 474 12.70 9.11 16.41
C GLY A 474 12.48 10.59 16.10
N ALA A 475 13.31 11.22 15.26
CA ALA A 475 13.21 12.64 14.94
C ALA A 475 12.09 12.95 13.92
N GLY A 476 11.59 14.19 13.96
CA GLY A 476 10.57 14.67 13.00
C GLY A 476 11.07 14.66 11.57
N GLU A 477 12.36 14.91 11.34
CA GLU A 477 13.01 14.89 10.03
C GLU A 477 13.01 13.52 9.36
N TYR A 478 12.89 12.45 10.14
CA TYR A 478 12.84 11.08 9.62
C TYR A 478 11.43 10.66 9.15
N VAL A 479 10.40 11.41 9.52
CA VAL A 479 9.01 11.11 9.14
C VAL A 479 8.76 11.28 7.64
N PHE A 480 9.61 12.01 6.94
CA PHE A 480 9.44 12.29 5.51
C PHE A 480 10.14 11.27 4.62
N ASN A 481 9.53 11.06 3.42
CA ASN A 481 10.05 10.26 2.33
C ASN A 481 10.57 11.12 1.18
#